data_d1d641b8c1d17c378099c55f129f8756
#
_entry.id   d1d641b8c1d17c378099c55f129f8756
#
_cell.length_a   1.000
_cell.length_b   1.000
_cell.length_c   1.000
_cell.angle_alpha   90.00
_cell.angle_beta   90.00
_cell.angle_gamma   90.00
#
_symmetry.space_group_name_H-M   'P 1'
#
loop_
_entity.id
_entity.type
_entity.pdbx_description
1 polymer ?
#
loop_
_entity_poly.entity_id
_entity_poly.type
_entity_poly.pdbx_seq_one_letter_code
_entity_poly.pdbx_strand_id
1 'polypeptide(L)'
;MLPLIDVFMPNEAELTALAHAASLDEAIGSVRPWLRRAMIVKRGSRGSVLVTAGGECREVGALLNREAVDTIGAGDSFNAGFIRCFVRGGSLGECQDAGNLTGAISTTAAGGTGAFADREAAVRTARERFGKQLNLD
;
A
#
# COMPACT_ATOMS: atom_id res chain seq x y z
N MET A 1 -12.59 16.63 7.94
CA MET A 1 -11.36 15.88 8.29
C MET A 1 -10.52 15.53 7.05
N LEU A 2 -11.08 14.81 6.07
CA LEU A 2 -10.35 14.44 4.85
C LEU A 2 -9.72 15.60 4.09
N PRO A 3 -10.34 16.78 3.97
CA PRO A 3 -9.71 17.92 3.28
C PRO A 3 -8.42 18.42 3.92
N LEU A 4 -8.12 18.00 5.16
CA LEU A 4 -6.89 18.35 5.87
C LEU A 4 -5.79 17.30 5.70
N ILE A 5 -6.09 16.18 5.03
CA ILE A 5 -5.17 15.07 4.83
C ILE A 5 -4.72 15.04 3.36
N ASP A 6 -3.41 15.09 3.12
CA ASP A 6 -2.88 15.05 1.76
C ASP A 6 -3.13 13.69 1.08
N VAL A 7 -2.85 12.60 1.80
CA VAL A 7 -3.07 11.24 1.30
C VAL A 7 -3.76 10.42 2.36
N PHE A 8 -4.92 9.85 2.01
CA PHE A 8 -5.68 8.96 2.88
C PHE A 8 -5.36 7.51 2.51
N MET A 9 -5.04 6.67 3.49
CA MET A 9 -4.49 5.34 3.26
C MET A 9 -5.30 4.23 3.98
N PRO A 10 -6.58 4.07 3.69
CA PRO A 10 -7.40 3.04 4.33
C PRO A 10 -7.18 1.65 3.72
N ASN A 11 -7.57 0.61 4.46
CA ASN A 11 -7.86 -0.67 3.81
C ASN A 11 -9.31 -0.66 3.29
N GLU A 12 -9.65 -1.67 2.49
CA GLU A 12 -10.98 -1.76 1.87
C GLU A 12 -12.11 -1.79 2.90
N ALA A 13 -11.93 -2.57 3.98
CA ALA A 13 -12.94 -2.68 5.04
C ALA A 13 -13.15 -1.37 5.79
N GLU A 14 -12.05 -0.67 6.10
CA GLU A 14 -12.11 0.64 6.75
C GLU A 14 -12.84 1.66 5.87
N LEU A 15 -12.53 1.68 4.58
CA LEU A 15 -13.15 2.62 3.66
C LEU A 15 -14.64 2.37 3.48
N THR A 16 -15.04 1.11 3.27
CA THR A 16 -16.45 0.77 3.11
C THR A 16 -17.26 1.07 4.37
N ALA A 17 -16.67 0.84 5.55
CA ALA A 17 -17.30 1.20 6.82
C ALA A 17 -17.44 2.71 6.98
N LEU A 18 -16.41 3.47 6.67
CA LEU A 18 -16.44 4.94 6.77
C LEU A 18 -17.50 5.55 5.85
N ALA A 19 -17.62 5.04 4.64
CA ALA A 19 -18.54 5.53 3.64
C ALA A 19 -19.97 4.95 3.76
N HIS A 20 -20.18 4.02 4.68
CA HIS A 20 -21.45 3.26 4.80
C HIS A 20 -21.86 2.64 3.46
N ALA A 21 -20.89 2.12 2.72
CA ALA A 21 -21.07 1.63 1.35
C ALA A 21 -21.14 0.11 1.30
N ALA A 22 -21.88 -0.42 0.33
CA ALA A 22 -22.01 -1.85 0.11
C ALA A 22 -20.89 -2.42 -0.78
N SER A 23 -20.19 -1.56 -1.52
CA SER A 23 -19.10 -1.97 -2.41
C SER A 23 -17.94 -0.98 -2.35
N LEU A 24 -16.78 -1.42 -2.84
CA LEU A 24 -15.60 -0.56 -2.92
C LEU A 24 -15.81 0.59 -3.90
N ASP A 25 -16.40 0.34 -5.05
CA ASP A 25 -16.67 1.38 -6.06
C ASP A 25 -17.58 2.48 -5.51
N GLU A 26 -18.62 2.09 -4.79
CA GLU A 26 -19.52 3.02 -4.12
C GLU A 26 -18.79 3.83 -3.06
N ALA A 27 -17.96 3.19 -2.26
CA ALA A 27 -17.16 3.85 -1.23
C ALA A 27 -16.19 4.88 -1.82
N ILE A 28 -15.50 4.52 -2.88
CA ILE A 28 -14.57 5.42 -3.58
C ILE A 28 -15.33 6.63 -4.13
N GLY A 29 -16.44 6.41 -4.80
CA GLY A 29 -17.25 7.49 -5.35
C GLY A 29 -17.76 8.46 -4.29
N SER A 30 -18.12 7.95 -3.11
CA SER A 30 -18.61 8.72 -1.99
C SER A 30 -17.53 9.60 -1.35
N VAL A 31 -16.30 9.08 -1.24
CA VAL A 31 -15.20 9.76 -0.54
C VAL A 31 -14.41 10.69 -1.45
N ARG A 32 -14.32 10.36 -2.75
CA ARG A 32 -13.50 11.09 -3.72
C ARG A 32 -13.68 12.61 -3.71
N PRO A 33 -14.92 13.19 -3.63
CA PRO A 33 -15.08 14.64 -3.61
C PRO A 33 -14.41 15.33 -2.42
N TRP A 34 -14.09 14.58 -1.36
CA TRP A 34 -13.49 15.10 -0.13
C TRP A 34 -11.96 14.94 -0.10
N LEU A 35 -11.37 14.33 -1.12
CA LEU A 35 -9.92 14.14 -1.17
C LEU A 35 -9.23 15.46 -1.50
N ARG A 36 -8.21 15.77 -0.72
CA ARG A 36 -7.36 16.92 -1.00
C ARG A 36 -6.38 16.61 -2.14
N ARG A 37 -5.74 15.46 -2.10
CA ARG A 37 -4.76 15.05 -3.10
C ARG A 37 -5.01 13.66 -3.63
N ALA A 38 -5.01 12.65 -2.76
CA ALA A 38 -5.15 11.27 -3.17
C ALA A 38 -5.60 10.36 -2.04
N MET A 39 -6.05 9.18 -2.42
CA MET A 39 -6.35 8.07 -1.52
C MET A 39 -5.71 6.82 -2.07
N ILE A 40 -5.11 6.00 -1.21
CA ILE A 40 -4.66 4.67 -1.57
C ILE A 40 -5.44 3.64 -0.75
N VAL A 41 -6.16 2.75 -1.42
CA VAL A 41 -6.95 1.71 -0.77
C VAL A 41 -6.17 0.40 -0.84
N LYS A 42 -5.84 -0.15 0.32
CA LYS A 42 -5.13 -1.43 0.45
C LYS A 42 -6.16 -2.56 0.44
N ARG A 43 -5.95 -3.56 -0.40
CA ARG A 43 -6.89 -4.65 -0.63
C ARG A 43 -6.29 -6.02 -0.33
N GLY A 44 -5.25 -6.08 0.52
CA GLY A 44 -4.61 -7.34 0.88
C GLY A 44 -4.04 -8.07 -0.34
N SER A 45 -4.42 -9.31 -0.52
CA SER A 45 -3.95 -10.13 -1.65
C SER A 45 -4.41 -9.64 -3.03
N ARG A 46 -5.34 -8.70 -3.08
CA ARG A 46 -5.81 -8.10 -4.32
C ARG A 46 -5.06 -6.81 -4.69
N GLY A 47 -4.07 -6.42 -3.89
CA GLY A 47 -3.23 -5.26 -4.19
C GLY A 47 -3.76 -3.95 -3.64
N SER A 48 -3.74 -2.92 -4.46
CA SER A 48 -4.14 -1.57 -4.04
C SER A 48 -4.74 -0.76 -5.18
N VAL A 49 -5.54 0.23 -4.82
CA VAL A 49 -6.14 1.18 -5.75
C VAL A 49 -5.75 2.59 -5.33
N LEU A 50 -5.09 3.31 -6.23
CA LEU A 50 -4.77 4.72 -6.05
C LEU A 50 -5.85 5.56 -6.74
N VAL A 51 -6.46 6.48 -6.00
CA VAL A 51 -7.47 7.40 -6.51
C VAL A 51 -7.01 8.83 -6.24
N THR A 52 -6.90 9.64 -7.28
CA THR A 52 -6.51 11.05 -7.12
C THR A 52 -7.74 11.95 -7.04
N ALA A 53 -7.56 13.11 -6.42
CA ALA A 53 -8.61 14.13 -6.37
C ALA A 53 -9.02 14.60 -7.77
N GLY A 54 -8.10 14.53 -8.73
CA GLY A 54 -8.36 14.88 -10.12
C GLY A 54 -9.13 13.84 -10.93
N GLY A 55 -9.38 12.68 -10.35
CA GLY A 55 -10.19 11.64 -11.00
C GLY A 55 -9.43 10.47 -11.58
N GLU A 56 -8.12 10.43 -11.46
CA GLU A 56 -7.33 9.30 -11.92
C GLU A 56 -7.46 8.11 -10.98
N CYS A 57 -7.46 6.90 -11.53
CA CYS A 57 -7.54 5.68 -10.77
C CYS A 57 -6.50 4.68 -11.31
N ARG A 58 -5.68 4.13 -10.40
CA ARG A 58 -4.65 3.15 -10.77
C ARG A 58 -4.77 1.91 -9.89
N GLU A 59 -5.16 0.80 -10.50
CA GLU A 59 -5.23 -0.49 -9.84
C GLU A 59 -3.91 -1.24 -10.05
N VAL A 60 -3.34 -1.77 -8.96
CA VAL A 60 -2.12 -2.58 -9.04
C VAL A 60 -2.34 -3.84 -8.20
N GLY A 61 -2.12 -5.00 -8.82
CA GLY A 61 -2.21 -6.28 -8.13
C GLY A 61 -1.11 -6.46 -7.09
N ALA A 62 -1.38 -7.24 -6.07
CA ALA A 62 -0.39 -7.54 -5.05
C ALA A 62 0.75 -8.39 -5.62
N LEU A 63 1.95 -8.19 -5.08
CA LEU A 63 3.07 -9.09 -5.31
C LEU A 63 2.86 -10.29 -4.38
N LEU A 64 2.36 -11.39 -4.94
CA LEU A 64 1.99 -12.56 -4.14
C LEU A 64 3.21 -13.40 -3.79
N ASN A 65 3.27 -13.83 -2.54
CA ASN A 65 4.28 -14.73 -2.04
C ASN A 65 3.63 -16.08 -1.71
N ARG A 66 4.00 -17.15 -2.45
CA ARG A 66 3.46 -18.49 -2.24
C ARG A 66 3.86 -19.07 -0.89
N GLU A 67 4.96 -18.59 -0.32
CA GLU A 67 5.50 -19.05 0.95
C GLU A 67 5.31 -17.99 2.04
N ALA A 68 4.19 -17.29 2.02
CA ALA A 68 3.89 -16.29 3.05
C ALA A 68 3.91 -16.93 4.43
N VAL A 69 4.74 -16.41 5.32
CA VAL A 69 4.85 -16.88 6.69
C VAL A 69 3.80 -16.21 7.58
N ASP A 70 3.61 -14.91 7.40
CA ASP A 70 2.72 -14.11 8.23
C ASP A 70 2.26 -12.89 7.46
N THR A 71 0.97 -12.60 7.52
CA THR A 71 0.38 -11.40 6.91
C THR A 71 0.16 -10.27 7.90
N ILE A 72 0.46 -10.49 9.19
CA ILE A 72 0.35 -9.45 10.22
C ILE A 72 1.34 -8.34 9.91
N GLY A 73 0.87 -7.09 9.95
CA GLY A 73 1.71 -5.93 9.70
C GLY A 73 1.95 -5.60 8.23
N ALA A 74 1.39 -6.38 7.29
CA ALA A 74 1.55 -6.08 5.85
C ALA A 74 1.00 -4.70 5.48
N GLY A 75 -0.13 -4.30 6.09
CA GLY A 75 -0.71 -2.98 5.88
C GLY A 75 0.18 -1.86 6.42
N ASP A 76 0.78 -2.05 7.58
CA ASP A 76 1.71 -1.08 8.16
C ASP A 76 2.99 -0.98 7.34
N SER A 77 3.50 -2.11 6.84
CA SER A 77 4.67 -2.13 5.96
C SER A 77 4.39 -1.48 4.61
N PHE A 78 3.17 -1.66 4.08
CA PHE A 78 2.72 -0.93 2.90
C PHE A 78 2.80 0.59 3.15
N ASN A 79 2.21 1.05 4.24
CA ASN A 79 2.19 2.47 4.59
C ASN A 79 3.61 3.02 4.71
N ALA A 80 4.51 2.29 5.36
CA ALA A 80 5.90 2.70 5.54
C ALA A 80 6.61 2.87 4.18
N GLY A 81 6.46 1.93 3.26
CA GLY A 81 7.04 2.01 1.93
C GLY A 81 6.48 3.15 1.11
N PHE A 82 5.17 3.35 1.16
CA PHE A 82 4.51 4.45 0.49
C PHE A 82 5.01 5.80 1.02
N ILE A 83 4.98 5.99 2.33
CA ILE A 83 5.37 7.25 2.97
C ILE A 83 6.83 7.58 2.69
N ARG A 84 7.72 6.61 2.79
CA ARG A 84 9.13 6.79 2.51
C ARG A 84 9.36 7.32 1.08
N CYS A 85 8.72 6.71 0.11
CA CYS A 85 8.80 7.14 -1.28
C CYS A 85 8.22 8.55 -1.46
N PHE A 86 7.10 8.83 -0.82
CA PHE A 86 6.42 10.12 -0.87
C PHE A 86 7.30 11.25 -0.32
N VAL A 87 7.91 11.03 0.83
CA VAL A 87 8.80 12.01 1.47
C VAL A 87 10.04 12.29 0.61
N ARG A 88 10.49 11.32 -0.17
CA ARG A 88 11.64 11.46 -1.07
C ARG A 88 11.28 12.08 -2.43
N GLY A 89 10.03 12.47 -2.62
CA GLY A 89 9.58 13.12 -3.83
C GLY A 89 9.16 12.19 -4.95
N GLY A 90 8.92 10.91 -4.65
CA GLY A 90 8.40 9.96 -5.64
C GLY A 90 6.99 10.31 -6.07
N SER A 91 6.62 9.93 -7.29
CA SER A 91 5.24 10.08 -7.77
C SER A 91 4.30 9.18 -6.97
N LEU A 92 3.01 9.50 -7.00
CA LEU A 92 2.01 8.68 -6.31
C LEU A 92 2.01 7.23 -6.80
N GLY A 93 2.19 7.00 -8.11
CA GLY A 93 2.32 5.65 -8.67
C GLY A 93 3.56 4.92 -8.15
N GLU A 94 4.70 5.60 -8.08
CA GLU A 94 5.92 5.05 -7.51
C GLU A 94 5.75 4.72 -6.02
N CYS A 95 5.06 5.56 -5.28
CA CYS A 95 4.75 5.33 -3.87
C CYS A 95 3.85 4.10 -3.70
N GLN A 96 2.86 3.92 -4.58
CA GLN A 96 1.99 2.75 -4.57
C GLN A 96 2.79 1.47 -4.81
N ASP A 97 3.70 1.49 -5.80
CA ASP A 97 4.56 0.34 -6.09
C ASP A 97 5.49 0.01 -4.92
N ALA A 98 6.08 1.04 -4.29
CA ALA A 98 6.92 0.86 -3.12
C ALA A 98 6.14 0.25 -1.95
N GLY A 99 4.90 0.70 -1.72
CA GLY A 99 4.03 0.14 -0.69
C GLY A 99 3.67 -1.32 -0.96
N ASN A 100 3.30 -1.65 -2.19
CA ASN A 100 3.02 -3.03 -2.58
C ASN A 100 4.23 -3.95 -2.33
N LEU A 101 5.42 -3.47 -2.64
CA LEU A 101 6.65 -4.25 -2.44
C LEU A 101 6.95 -4.46 -0.95
N THR A 102 6.93 -3.40 -0.14
CA THR A 102 7.22 -3.52 1.29
C THR A 102 6.16 -4.34 2.02
N GLY A 103 4.90 -4.22 1.63
CA GLY A 103 3.82 -5.06 2.16
C GLY A 103 4.05 -6.54 1.83
N ALA A 104 4.45 -6.85 0.60
CA ALA A 104 4.73 -8.22 0.18
C ALA A 104 5.95 -8.79 0.92
N ILE A 105 7.01 -8.02 1.07
CA ILE A 105 8.23 -8.45 1.78
C ILE A 105 7.90 -8.80 3.24
N SER A 106 7.05 -8.02 3.90
CA SER A 106 6.69 -8.26 5.30
C SER A 106 6.04 -9.62 5.52
N THR A 107 5.41 -10.21 4.50
CA THR A 107 4.78 -11.54 4.59
C THR A 107 5.81 -12.67 4.56
N THR A 108 7.08 -12.40 4.29
CA THR A 108 8.11 -13.45 4.18
C THR A 108 8.66 -13.91 5.52
N ALA A 109 8.33 -13.21 6.62
CA ALA A 109 8.80 -13.57 7.95
C ALA A 109 7.74 -13.23 9.00
N ALA A 110 7.80 -13.94 10.14
CA ALA A 110 6.84 -13.76 11.23
C ALA A 110 7.02 -12.42 11.92
N GLY A 111 5.92 -11.88 12.46
CA GLY A 111 5.92 -10.68 13.30
C GLY A 111 5.84 -9.37 12.53
N GLY A 112 5.62 -9.38 11.23
CA GLY A 112 5.45 -8.18 10.40
C GLY A 112 6.72 -7.39 10.14
N THR A 113 7.66 -7.35 11.08
CA THR A 113 8.95 -6.63 10.95
C THR A 113 10.13 -7.58 10.74
N GLY A 114 9.93 -8.89 10.92
CA GLY A 114 11.02 -9.86 10.82
C GLY A 114 11.73 -9.85 9.47
N ALA A 115 10.99 -9.62 8.38
CA ALA A 115 11.55 -9.56 7.03
C ALA A 115 12.53 -8.40 6.82
N PHE A 116 12.47 -7.37 7.67
CA PHE A 116 13.31 -6.18 7.60
C PHE A 116 14.38 -6.12 8.69
N ALA A 117 14.47 -7.15 9.54
CA ALA A 117 15.47 -7.22 10.60
C ALA A 117 16.90 -7.20 10.03
N ASP A 118 17.08 -7.75 8.83
CA ASP A 118 18.32 -7.68 8.06
C ASP A 118 18.03 -6.93 6.75
N ARG A 119 18.63 -5.75 6.61
CA ARG A 119 18.48 -4.89 5.44
C ARG A 119 18.91 -5.57 4.14
N GLU A 120 20.05 -6.25 4.15
CA GLU A 120 20.56 -6.95 2.96
C GLU A 120 19.63 -8.10 2.57
N ALA A 121 19.09 -8.82 3.56
CA ALA A 121 18.16 -9.91 3.32
C ALA A 121 16.85 -9.38 2.72
N ALA A 122 16.35 -8.23 3.16
CA ALA A 122 15.15 -7.62 2.61
C ALA A 122 15.34 -7.22 1.15
N VAL A 123 16.48 -6.60 0.81
CA VAL A 123 16.82 -6.23 -0.56
C VAL A 123 16.94 -7.47 -1.45
N ARG A 124 17.57 -8.52 -0.94
CA ARG A 124 17.71 -9.80 -1.66
C ARG A 124 16.34 -10.46 -1.88
N THR A 125 15.47 -10.47 -0.87
CA THR A 125 14.12 -11.00 -0.98
C THR A 125 13.33 -10.27 -2.07
N ALA A 126 13.42 -8.94 -2.11
CA ALA A 126 12.76 -8.15 -3.13
C ALA A 126 13.17 -8.57 -4.53
N ARG A 127 14.48 -8.78 -4.74
CA ARG A 127 15.02 -9.18 -6.04
C ARG A 127 14.66 -10.62 -6.40
N GLU A 128 14.88 -11.56 -5.48
CA GLU A 128 14.74 -12.98 -5.76
C GLU A 128 13.30 -13.45 -5.85
N ARG A 129 12.43 -12.97 -4.96
CA ARG A 129 11.03 -13.42 -4.90
C ARG A 129 10.09 -12.60 -5.75
N PHE A 130 10.35 -11.31 -5.91
CA PHE A 130 9.43 -10.40 -6.57
C PHE A 130 10.02 -9.72 -7.81
N GLY A 131 11.30 -9.92 -8.10
CA GLY A 131 11.97 -9.31 -9.24
C GLY A 131 12.00 -7.79 -9.18
N LYS A 132 11.95 -7.21 -7.98
CA LYS A 132 11.88 -5.78 -7.76
C LYS A 132 13.11 -5.27 -7.03
N GLN A 133 13.45 -4.01 -7.25
CA GLN A 133 14.51 -3.34 -6.53
C GLN A 133 13.93 -2.63 -5.31
N LEU A 134 14.44 -2.99 -4.12
CA LEU A 134 14.07 -2.32 -2.87
C LEU A 134 15.16 -1.33 -2.49
N ASN A 135 14.78 -0.08 -2.30
CA ASN A 135 15.68 0.98 -1.85
C ASN A 135 15.35 1.35 -0.40
N LEU A 136 16.29 1.07 0.51
CA LEU A 136 16.17 1.38 1.94
C LEU A 136 17.05 2.55 2.38
N ASP A 137 17.72 3.22 1.46
CA ASP A 137 18.59 4.37 1.76
C ASP A 137 17.86 5.68 1.99
#